data_7c8d78ed83d1a94f7dba9ecbda2154c6
#
_entry.id   7c8d78ed83d1a94f7dba9ecbda2154c6
#
_cell.length_a   1.000
_cell.length_b   1.000
_cell.length_c   1.000
_cell.angle_alpha   90.00
_cell.angle_beta   90.00
_cell.angle_gamma   90.00
#
_symmetry.space_group_name_H-M   'P 1'
#
loop_
_entity.id
_entity.type
_entity.pdbx_description
1 polymer ?
#
loop_
_entity_poly.entity_id
_entity_poly.type
_entity_poly.pdbx_seq_one_letter_code
_entity_poly.pdbx_strand_id
1 'polypeptide(L)'
;MIRIYLFTYAGDADEALVCVRCAAAALPEAVITVADDESAPIAECARTALVEAGARYCHTSWPRNGNLRGPECVRGIISTLAGEAEDEDIIVKIDSDTLLLSGDWVRDMQLHGLALHASGYQVPSHPSERSAYGPCYAISGRAARLAAKELEQADLPPLAPEDLTICRAVQNHFPPEQIRLDEPWTPFYREGKWTAWNWFSIAVTPQKYADFWTVTFGNPRPSNIPKSERARAMNALFRYCFPQNEDGSSC
;
A
#
# COMPACT_ATOMS: atom_id res chain seq x y z
N MET A 1 12.18 3.49 13.18
CA MET A 1 10.77 3.96 13.27
C MET A 1 9.95 3.28 12.19
N ILE A 2 8.61 3.10 12.38
CA ILE A 2 7.72 2.63 11.29
C ILE A 2 7.00 3.84 10.71
N ARG A 3 7.04 3.99 9.39
CA ARG A 3 6.36 5.05 8.62
C ARG A 3 5.43 4.41 7.61
N ILE A 4 4.21 4.90 7.50
CA ILE A 4 3.24 4.45 6.50
C ILE A 4 2.96 5.62 5.56
N TYR A 5 3.16 5.42 4.27
CA TYR A 5 2.77 6.35 3.22
C TYR A 5 1.59 5.82 2.45
N LEU A 6 0.47 6.50 2.57
CA LEU A 6 -0.77 6.21 1.87
C LEU A 6 -0.89 7.17 0.69
N PHE A 7 -0.93 6.62 -0.52
CA PHE A 7 -1.10 7.43 -1.74
C PHE A 7 -2.57 7.50 -2.14
N THR A 8 -3.11 8.73 -2.28
CA THR A 8 -4.52 8.96 -2.56
C THR A 8 -4.75 10.04 -3.63
N TYR A 9 -5.99 10.28 -3.99
CA TYR A 9 -6.47 11.34 -4.88
C TYR A 9 -7.97 11.57 -4.64
N ALA A 10 -8.54 12.64 -5.23
CA ALA A 10 -9.94 13.04 -5.06
C ALA A 10 -10.97 11.91 -5.16
N GLY A 11 -10.67 10.91 -5.96
CA GLY A 11 -11.59 9.81 -6.16
C GLY A 11 -11.62 8.74 -5.06
N ASP A 12 -10.69 8.72 -4.11
CA ASP A 12 -10.52 7.66 -3.10
C ASP A 12 -10.61 8.20 -1.65
N ALA A 13 -11.25 9.34 -1.44
CA ALA A 13 -11.27 10.02 -0.14
C ALA A 13 -11.89 9.16 0.98
N ASP A 14 -13.01 8.49 0.69
CA ASP A 14 -13.71 7.65 1.67
C ASP A 14 -12.90 6.38 2.00
N GLU A 15 -12.30 5.78 0.97
CA GLU A 15 -11.41 4.62 1.11
C GLU A 15 -10.17 4.99 1.94
N ALA A 16 -9.56 6.14 1.65
CA ALA A 16 -8.37 6.61 2.35
C ALA A 16 -8.61 6.76 3.85
N LEU A 17 -9.77 7.28 4.27
CA LEU A 17 -10.11 7.41 5.69
C LEU A 17 -10.21 6.05 6.39
N VAL A 18 -10.85 5.07 5.75
CA VAL A 18 -10.92 3.70 6.31
C VAL A 18 -9.53 3.07 6.36
N CYS A 19 -8.72 3.26 5.32
CA CYS A 19 -7.35 2.76 5.27
C CYS A 19 -6.48 3.34 6.41
N VAL A 20 -6.52 4.67 6.65
CA VAL A 20 -5.80 5.33 7.74
C VAL A 20 -6.20 4.75 9.10
N ARG A 21 -7.50 4.64 9.37
CA ARG A 21 -8.01 4.06 10.64
C ARG A 21 -7.56 2.61 10.84
N CYS A 22 -7.60 1.82 9.77
CA CYS A 22 -7.15 0.43 9.80
C CYS A 22 -5.64 0.33 10.05
N ALA A 23 -4.84 1.14 9.36
CA ALA A 23 -3.40 1.18 9.54
C ALA A 23 -3.00 1.62 10.96
N ALA A 24 -3.69 2.63 11.52
CA ALA A 24 -3.49 3.08 12.89
C ALA A 24 -3.84 2.00 13.92
N ALA A 25 -4.86 1.18 13.66
CA ALA A 25 -5.23 0.07 14.53
C ALA A 25 -4.23 -1.09 14.45
N ALA A 26 -3.72 -1.41 13.26
CA ALA A 26 -2.76 -2.50 13.05
C ALA A 26 -1.33 -2.16 13.52
N LEU A 27 -0.93 -0.89 13.38
CA LEU A 27 0.40 -0.36 13.73
C LEU A 27 0.28 0.97 14.48
N PRO A 28 -0.18 0.96 15.74
CA PRO A 28 -0.43 2.19 16.52
C PRO A 28 0.85 3.00 16.80
N GLU A 29 2.03 2.37 16.67
CA GLU A 29 3.33 3.02 16.81
C GLU A 29 3.81 3.72 15.52
N ALA A 30 3.13 3.52 14.39
CA ALA A 30 3.57 4.06 13.11
C ALA A 30 3.18 5.53 12.94
N VAL A 31 4.02 6.26 12.20
CA VAL A 31 3.68 7.58 11.67
C VAL A 31 3.03 7.40 10.31
N ILE A 32 1.76 7.77 10.20
CA ILE A 32 1.00 7.67 8.95
C ILE A 32 1.04 9.01 8.22
N THR A 33 1.43 9.01 6.96
CA THR A 33 1.41 10.18 6.07
C THR A 33 0.53 9.88 4.86
N VAL A 34 -0.46 10.71 4.63
CA VAL A 34 -1.28 10.68 3.41
C VAL A 34 -0.63 11.59 2.39
N ALA A 35 -0.21 11.01 1.28
CA ALA A 35 0.36 11.69 0.11
C ALA A 35 -0.73 11.81 -0.96
N ASP A 36 -1.27 13.01 -1.10
CA ASP A 36 -2.40 13.31 -1.98
C ASP A 36 -1.92 13.89 -3.32
N ASP A 37 -2.57 13.49 -4.40
CA ASP A 37 -2.26 13.99 -5.74
C ASP A 37 -2.67 15.47 -5.88
N GLU A 38 -1.67 16.37 -5.98
CA GLU A 38 -1.90 17.81 -6.14
C GLU A 38 -2.72 18.14 -7.39
N SER A 39 -2.64 17.32 -8.43
CA SER A 39 -3.41 17.53 -9.67
C SER A 39 -4.91 17.18 -9.53
N ALA A 40 -5.26 16.38 -8.53
CA ALA A 40 -6.62 15.96 -8.25
C ALA A 40 -6.81 15.73 -6.73
N PRO A 41 -6.67 16.79 -5.91
CA PRO A 41 -6.66 16.65 -4.46
C PRO A 41 -8.04 16.28 -3.89
N ILE A 42 -8.01 15.59 -2.75
CA ILE A 42 -9.23 15.33 -1.98
C ILE A 42 -9.85 16.62 -1.46
N ALA A 43 -11.16 16.60 -1.18
CA ALA A 43 -11.85 17.76 -0.61
C ALA A 43 -11.33 18.09 0.79
N GLU A 44 -11.38 19.38 1.18
CA GLU A 44 -10.88 19.86 2.48
C GLU A 44 -11.54 19.17 3.68
N CYS A 45 -12.82 18.84 3.60
CA CYS A 45 -13.50 18.08 4.67
C CYS A 45 -12.92 16.66 4.83
N ALA A 46 -12.57 15.99 3.74
CA ALA A 46 -11.92 14.68 3.79
C ALA A 46 -10.49 14.77 4.35
N ARG A 47 -9.74 15.80 3.94
CA ARG A 47 -8.42 16.09 4.51
C ARG A 47 -8.49 16.31 6.02
N THR A 48 -9.44 17.11 6.49
CA THR A 48 -9.67 17.34 7.92
C THR A 48 -9.92 16.03 8.66
N ALA A 49 -10.80 15.17 8.12
CA ALA A 49 -11.11 13.87 8.71
C ALA A 49 -9.88 12.93 8.77
N LEU A 50 -9.00 12.96 7.78
CA LEU A 50 -7.74 12.19 7.79
C LEU A 50 -6.77 12.68 8.87
N VAL A 51 -6.64 14.00 9.04
CA VAL A 51 -5.79 14.60 10.09
C VAL A 51 -6.37 14.30 11.47
N GLU A 52 -7.68 14.39 11.66
CA GLU A 52 -8.37 14.02 12.90
C GLU A 52 -8.21 12.51 13.22
N ALA A 53 -8.09 11.67 12.21
CA ALA A 53 -7.76 10.25 12.36
C ALA A 53 -6.27 10.00 12.69
N GLY A 54 -5.46 11.06 12.87
CA GLY A 54 -4.07 10.98 13.30
C GLY A 54 -3.03 10.94 12.16
N ALA A 55 -3.44 11.10 10.90
CA ALA A 55 -2.51 11.12 9.80
C ALA A 55 -1.86 12.51 9.62
N ARG A 56 -0.59 12.53 9.20
CA ARG A 56 0.02 13.68 8.54
C ARG A 56 -0.50 13.76 7.12
N TYR A 57 -0.48 14.96 6.55
CA TYR A 57 -0.96 15.18 5.19
C TYR A 57 0.04 16.00 4.38
N CYS A 58 0.29 15.58 3.15
CA CYS A 58 1.10 16.33 2.18
C CYS A 58 0.55 16.14 0.76
N HIS A 59 0.89 17.07 -0.13
CA HIS A 59 0.67 16.91 -1.56
C HIS A 59 1.87 16.29 -2.25
N THR A 60 1.63 15.49 -3.27
CA THR A 60 2.68 15.05 -4.19
C THR A 60 2.86 16.10 -5.29
N SER A 61 4.10 16.41 -5.64
CA SER A 61 4.42 17.33 -6.75
C SER A 61 4.55 16.63 -8.11
N TRP A 62 4.22 15.37 -8.16
CA TRP A 62 4.31 14.52 -9.34
C TRP A 62 2.95 13.89 -9.67
N PRO A 63 2.66 13.64 -10.97
CA PRO A 63 1.37 13.10 -11.39
C PRO A 63 1.23 11.62 -11.00
N ARG A 64 0.11 11.28 -10.39
CA ARG A 64 -0.21 9.89 -10.01
C ARG A 64 -0.40 8.96 -11.23
N ASN A 65 -0.78 9.50 -12.38
CA ASN A 65 -1.00 8.75 -13.63
C ASN A 65 -1.92 7.52 -13.47
N GLY A 66 -3.06 7.70 -12.82
CA GLY A 66 -4.07 6.67 -12.64
C GLY A 66 -3.60 5.49 -11.79
N ASN A 67 -3.00 4.48 -12.38
CA ASN A 67 -2.60 3.24 -11.69
C ASN A 67 -1.14 3.26 -11.21
N LEU A 68 -0.61 4.38 -10.78
CA LEU A 68 0.76 4.52 -10.28
C LEU A 68 1.81 3.97 -11.27
N ARG A 69 1.75 4.41 -12.54
CA ARG A 69 2.65 3.96 -13.61
C ARG A 69 3.38 5.11 -14.27
N GLY A 70 4.51 4.78 -14.86
CA GLY A 70 5.35 5.69 -15.63
C GLY A 70 6.51 6.28 -14.83
N PRO A 71 7.52 6.82 -15.53
CA PRO A 71 8.78 7.24 -14.93
C PRO A 71 8.65 8.27 -13.82
N GLU A 72 7.84 9.30 -14.02
CA GLU A 72 7.64 10.38 -13.03
C GLU A 72 6.94 9.85 -11.78
N CYS A 73 5.92 9.02 -11.94
CA CYS A 73 5.21 8.42 -10.83
C CYS A 73 6.12 7.48 -10.02
N VAL A 74 6.86 6.58 -10.69
CA VAL A 74 7.80 5.66 -10.03
C VAL A 74 8.85 6.42 -9.23
N ARG A 75 9.49 7.43 -9.84
CA ARG A 75 10.47 8.28 -9.16
C ARG A 75 9.84 9.07 -8.02
N GLY A 76 8.66 9.60 -8.23
CA GLY A 76 7.91 10.35 -7.23
C GLY A 76 7.59 9.50 -6.00
N ILE A 77 7.09 8.30 -6.18
CA ILE A 77 6.80 7.37 -5.07
C ILE A 77 8.08 7.05 -4.30
N ILE A 78 9.11 6.54 -4.98
CA ILE A 78 10.32 6.12 -4.26
C ILE A 78 11.04 7.30 -3.58
N SER A 79 11.03 8.50 -4.17
CA SER A 79 11.57 9.71 -3.56
C SER A 79 10.76 10.14 -2.33
N THR A 80 9.42 10.01 -2.39
CA THR A 80 8.55 10.28 -1.23
C THR A 80 8.86 9.30 -0.09
N LEU A 81 9.02 8.01 -0.39
CA LEU A 81 9.36 6.99 0.61
C LEU A 81 10.76 7.23 1.20
N ALA A 82 11.72 7.66 0.40
CA ALA A 82 13.10 7.89 0.82
C ALA A 82 13.32 9.21 1.58
N GLY A 83 12.45 10.22 1.37
CA GLY A 83 12.72 11.63 1.71
C GLY A 83 13.02 11.91 3.17
N GLU A 84 12.23 11.36 4.11
CA GLU A 84 12.43 11.56 5.56
C GLU A 84 12.95 10.30 6.27
N ALA A 85 13.34 9.26 5.52
CA ALA A 85 13.67 7.98 6.08
C ALA A 85 15.13 7.90 6.54
N GLU A 86 15.35 7.44 7.76
CA GLU A 86 16.65 6.99 8.23
C GLU A 86 16.89 5.53 7.77
N ASP A 87 18.15 5.06 7.78
CA ASP A 87 18.52 3.71 7.32
C ASP A 87 17.71 2.61 8.00
N GLU A 88 17.48 2.76 9.29
CA GLU A 88 16.83 1.80 10.17
C GLU A 88 15.29 1.91 10.16
N ASP A 89 14.74 2.90 9.47
CA ASP A 89 13.28 3.04 9.37
C ASP A 89 12.70 1.93 8.51
N ILE A 90 11.50 1.51 8.85
CA ILE A 90 10.67 0.66 8.00
C ILE A 90 9.57 1.52 7.42
N ILE A 91 9.46 1.48 6.11
CA ILE A 91 8.53 2.30 5.34
C ILE A 91 7.52 1.37 4.70
N VAL A 92 6.25 1.53 5.04
CA VAL A 92 5.14 0.83 4.40
C VAL A 92 4.53 1.73 3.35
N LYS A 93 4.54 1.31 2.10
CA LYS A 93 3.74 1.90 1.03
C LYS A 93 2.39 1.22 1.01
N ILE A 94 1.31 1.98 0.97
CA ILE A 94 -0.03 1.44 0.88
C ILE A 94 -0.90 2.29 -0.07
N ASP A 95 -1.74 1.62 -0.88
CA ASP A 95 -2.75 2.28 -1.68
C ASP A 95 -3.98 2.63 -0.84
N SER A 96 -4.66 3.73 -1.18
CA SER A 96 -5.84 4.23 -0.46
C SER A 96 -6.98 3.22 -0.33
N ASP A 97 -7.07 2.28 -1.26
CA ASP A 97 -8.09 1.24 -1.29
C ASP A 97 -7.61 -0.12 -0.77
N THR A 98 -6.62 -0.12 0.11
CA THR A 98 -6.03 -1.32 0.72
C THR A 98 -6.09 -1.22 2.25
N LEU A 99 -6.51 -2.29 2.92
CA LEU A 99 -6.49 -2.40 4.37
C LEU A 99 -5.26 -3.16 4.85
N LEU A 100 -4.58 -2.62 5.86
CA LEU A 100 -3.53 -3.30 6.61
C LEU A 100 -4.18 -3.97 7.82
N LEU A 101 -4.39 -5.29 7.78
CA LEU A 101 -5.11 -6.03 8.82
C LEU A 101 -4.18 -6.57 9.92
N SER A 102 -2.88 -6.73 9.64
CA SER A 102 -1.87 -7.12 10.63
C SER A 102 -0.60 -6.30 10.42
N GLY A 103 -0.01 -5.83 11.52
CA GLY A 103 1.30 -5.17 11.52
C GLY A 103 2.47 -6.10 11.80
N ASP A 104 2.23 -7.38 12.12
CA ASP A 104 3.27 -8.29 12.57
C ASP A 104 4.34 -8.54 11.51
N TRP A 105 3.94 -8.70 10.27
CA TRP A 105 4.87 -8.89 9.16
C TRP A 105 5.78 -7.66 8.93
N VAL A 106 5.31 -6.45 9.29
CA VAL A 106 6.13 -5.23 9.25
C VAL A 106 7.15 -5.21 10.38
N ARG A 107 6.74 -5.61 11.59
CA ARG A 107 7.63 -5.75 12.75
C ARG A 107 8.68 -6.84 12.52
N ASP A 108 8.27 -7.94 11.91
CA ASP A 108 9.17 -9.03 11.48
C ASP A 108 10.28 -8.53 10.54
N MET A 109 9.96 -7.62 9.63
CA MET A 109 10.93 -7.01 8.74
C MET A 109 12.04 -6.31 9.51
N GLN A 110 11.68 -5.52 10.53
CA GLN A 110 12.64 -4.83 11.39
C GLN A 110 13.49 -5.84 12.19
N LEU A 111 12.86 -6.86 12.75
CA LEU A 111 13.53 -7.88 13.56
C LEU A 111 14.58 -8.66 12.76
N HIS A 112 14.31 -8.94 11.49
CA HIS A 112 15.17 -9.73 10.61
C HIS A 112 16.07 -8.91 9.70
N GLY A 113 16.05 -7.58 9.79
CA GLY A 113 16.89 -6.70 8.97
C GLY A 113 16.63 -6.83 7.47
N LEU A 114 15.36 -7.03 7.08
CA LEU A 114 14.99 -7.18 5.68
C LEU A 114 15.05 -5.83 4.96
N ALA A 115 15.44 -5.86 3.69
CA ALA A 115 15.41 -4.70 2.80
C ALA A 115 14.01 -4.48 2.19
N LEU A 116 13.29 -5.58 1.89
CA LEU A 116 11.95 -5.56 1.32
C LEU A 116 11.15 -6.74 1.87
N HIS A 117 9.89 -6.49 2.26
CA HIS A 117 8.93 -7.52 2.62
C HIS A 117 7.56 -7.21 2.01
N ALA A 118 6.99 -8.16 1.30
CA ALA A 118 5.70 -7.99 0.61
C ALA A 118 5.03 -9.33 0.31
N SER A 119 3.74 -9.31 -0.02
CA SER A 119 3.17 -10.37 -0.83
C SER A 119 3.87 -10.41 -2.18
N GLY A 120 4.32 -11.60 -2.60
CA GLY A 120 5.00 -11.78 -3.87
C GLY A 120 4.05 -12.27 -4.96
N TYR A 121 4.24 -11.81 -6.18
CA TYR A 121 3.59 -12.40 -7.35
C TYR A 121 4.61 -12.76 -8.41
N GLN A 122 4.26 -13.74 -9.22
CA GLN A 122 5.09 -14.14 -10.37
C GLN A 122 4.84 -13.18 -11.53
N VAL A 123 5.91 -12.61 -12.08
CA VAL A 123 5.80 -11.66 -13.19
C VAL A 123 5.35 -12.41 -14.46
N PRO A 124 4.17 -12.09 -15.04
CA PRO A 124 3.62 -12.89 -16.16
C PRO A 124 4.52 -12.97 -17.38
N SER A 125 5.26 -11.89 -17.68
CA SER A 125 6.22 -11.83 -18.81
C SER A 125 7.56 -12.51 -18.51
N HIS A 126 7.85 -12.79 -17.24
CA HIS A 126 9.11 -13.38 -16.79
C HIS A 126 8.83 -14.42 -15.67
N PRO A 127 8.42 -15.64 -16.02
CA PRO A 127 7.95 -16.64 -15.05
C PRO A 127 8.96 -17.07 -13.97
N SER A 128 10.23 -16.81 -14.15
CA SER A 128 11.28 -17.03 -13.14
C SER A 128 11.44 -15.88 -12.15
N GLU A 129 10.77 -14.75 -12.40
CA GLU A 129 10.89 -13.53 -11.60
C GLU A 129 9.68 -13.37 -10.67
N ARG A 130 9.95 -13.02 -9.42
CA ARG A 130 8.93 -12.61 -8.45
C ARG A 130 9.11 -11.14 -8.13
N SER A 131 8.00 -10.45 -7.95
CA SER A 131 7.96 -9.05 -7.56
C SER A 131 7.04 -8.82 -6.36
N ALA A 132 7.23 -7.70 -5.68
CA ALA A 132 6.32 -7.22 -4.65
C ALA A 132 4.95 -6.89 -5.25
N TYR A 133 3.89 -7.14 -4.51
CA TYR A 133 2.53 -6.76 -4.91
C TYR A 133 2.25 -5.31 -4.55
N GLY A 134 1.99 -4.48 -5.56
CA GLY A 134 1.95 -3.03 -5.50
C GLY A 134 1.04 -2.38 -4.45
N PRO A 135 -0.18 -2.88 -4.18
CA PRO A 135 -1.07 -2.26 -3.22
C PRO A 135 -0.53 -2.09 -1.80
N CYS A 136 0.37 -2.98 -1.35
CA CYS A 136 1.03 -2.81 -0.06
C CYS A 136 2.35 -3.59 0.00
N TYR A 137 3.44 -2.90 0.36
CA TYR A 137 4.73 -3.51 0.66
C TYR A 137 5.49 -2.67 1.69
N ALA A 138 6.46 -3.29 2.35
CA ALA A 138 7.36 -2.63 3.28
C ALA A 138 8.79 -2.65 2.75
N ILE A 139 9.51 -1.55 2.90
CA ILE A 139 10.89 -1.34 2.45
C ILE A 139 11.70 -0.69 3.57
N SER A 140 12.98 -1.05 3.75
CA SER A 140 13.84 -0.34 4.70
C SER A 140 14.24 1.04 4.17
N GLY A 141 14.50 1.99 5.07
CA GLY A 141 14.91 3.34 4.66
C GLY A 141 16.19 3.33 3.82
N ARG A 142 17.14 2.47 4.17
CA ARG A 142 18.34 2.26 3.35
C ARG A 142 18.00 1.77 1.95
N ALA A 143 17.10 0.80 1.82
CA ALA A 143 16.70 0.27 0.52
C ALA A 143 15.94 1.32 -0.30
N ALA A 144 15.05 2.09 0.33
CA ALA A 144 14.33 3.18 -0.33
C ALA A 144 15.30 4.23 -0.92
N ARG A 145 16.33 4.64 -0.16
CA ARG A 145 17.32 5.63 -0.64
C ARG A 145 18.18 5.10 -1.77
N LEU A 146 18.63 3.84 -1.70
CA LEU A 146 19.43 3.24 -2.78
C LEU A 146 18.61 3.06 -4.05
N ALA A 147 17.37 2.58 -3.93
CA ALA A 147 16.45 2.47 -5.07
C ALA A 147 16.11 3.86 -5.67
N ALA A 148 15.87 4.87 -4.84
CA ALA A 148 15.62 6.24 -5.32
C ALA A 148 16.80 6.77 -6.14
N LYS A 149 18.01 6.61 -5.64
CA LYS A 149 19.25 7.03 -6.33
C LYS A 149 19.45 6.32 -7.67
N GLU A 150 19.18 5.02 -7.74
CA GLU A 150 19.25 4.25 -8.99
C GLU A 150 18.20 4.72 -9.99
N LEU A 151 16.93 4.83 -9.54
CA LEU A 151 15.81 5.15 -10.41
C LEU A 151 15.77 6.62 -10.88
N GLU A 152 16.48 7.52 -10.21
CA GLU A 152 16.64 8.90 -10.65
C GLU A 152 17.28 8.98 -12.04
N GLN A 153 18.27 8.11 -12.31
CA GLN A 153 19.05 8.11 -13.54
C GLN A 153 18.63 7.01 -14.54
N ALA A 154 17.75 6.10 -14.13
CA ALA A 154 17.34 4.98 -14.96
C ALA A 154 16.47 5.45 -16.15
N ASP A 155 16.67 4.86 -17.32
CA ASP A 155 15.77 5.01 -18.46
C ASP A 155 14.57 4.07 -18.28
N LEU A 156 13.46 4.61 -17.79
CA LEU A 156 12.27 3.85 -17.47
C LEU A 156 11.28 3.88 -18.63
N PRO A 157 10.65 2.75 -18.96
CA PRO A 157 9.63 2.71 -20.00
C PRO A 157 8.40 3.57 -19.63
N PRO A 158 7.68 4.13 -20.64
CA PRO A 158 6.55 5.05 -20.40
C PRO A 158 5.44 4.50 -19.49
N LEU A 159 5.28 3.18 -19.41
CA LEU A 159 4.29 2.49 -18.59
C LEU A 159 4.94 1.62 -17.52
N ALA A 160 6.13 1.99 -17.04
CA ALA A 160 6.82 1.27 -15.97
C ALA A 160 5.87 1.04 -14.78
N PRO A 161 5.60 -0.23 -14.40
CA PRO A 161 4.81 -0.51 -13.20
C PRO A 161 5.64 -0.15 -11.96
N GLU A 162 5.05 0.53 -11.02
CA GLU A 162 5.74 1.04 -9.83
C GLU A 162 6.34 -0.09 -9.01
N ASP A 163 5.53 -1.07 -8.65
CA ASP A 163 5.89 -2.19 -7.79
C ASP A 163 7.06 -3.03 -8.35
N LEU A 164 6.95 -3.43 -9.61
CA LEU A 164 7.98 -4.20 -10.28
C LEU A 164 9.29 -3.41 -10.40
N THR A 165 9.20 -2.12 -10.74
CA THR A 165 10.38 -1.28 -10.96
C THR A 165 11.14 -1.02 -9.65
N ILE A 166 10.43 -0.68 -8.58
CA ILE A 166 11.03 -0.46 -7.25
C ILE A 166 11.57 -1.78 -6.69
N CYS A 167 10.82 -2.88 -6.82
CA CYS A 167 11.28 -4.20 -6.36
C CYS A 167 12.60 -4.60 -7.04
N ARG A 168 12.72 -4.43 -8.35
CA ARG A 168 13.96 -4.69 -9.09
C ARG A 168 15.13 -3.82 -8.63
N ALA A 169 14.90 -2.53 -8.43
CA ALA A 169 15.94 -1.64 -7.91
C ALA A 169 16.42 -2.10 -6.52
N VAL A 170 15.55 -2.55 -5.64
CA VAL A 170 15.96 -3.12 -4.35
C VAL A 170 16.76 -4.42 -4.55
N GLN A 171 16.31 -5.30 -5.43
CA GLN A 171 17.00 -6.57 -5.73
C GLN A 171 18.42 -6.36 -6.29
N ASN A 172 18.69 -5.23 -6.96
CA ASN A 172 20.01 -4.88 -7.44
C ASN A 172 21.01 -4.51 -6.31
N HIS A 173 20.51 -4.11 -5.15
CA HIS A 173 21.33 -3.61 -4.03
C HIS A 173 21.41 -4.58 -2.84
N PHE A 174 20.51 -5.54 -2.76
CA PHE A 174 20.38 -6.42 -1.60
C PHE A 174 20.36 -7.89 -2.01
N PRO A 175 21.01 -8.77 -1.22
CA PRO A 175 21.02 -10.20 -1.50
C PRO A 175 19.62 -10.81 -1.25
N PRO A 176 19.29 -11.94 -1.89
CA PRO A 176 17.96 -12.57 -1.82
C PRO A 176 17.45 -12.84 -0.41
N GLU A 177 18.32 -13.14 0.55
CA GLU A 177 17.96 -13.41 1.95
C GLU A 177 17.43 -12.18 2.70
N GLN A 178 17.68 -10.97 2.19
CA GLN A 178 17.12 -9.74 2.73
C GLN A 178 15.82 -9.29 2.00
N ILE A 179 15.35 -10.09 1.06
CA ILE A 179 14.14 -9.80 0.29
C ILE A 179 13.15 -10.94 0.51
N ARG A 180 12.07 -10.65 1.23
CA ARG A 180 11.02 -11.62 1.50
C ARG A 180 9.80 -11.30 0.64
N LEU A 181 9.50 -12.20 -0.30
CA LEU A 181 8.30 -12.17 -1.12
C LEU A 181 7.50 -13.41 -0.77
N ASP A 182 6.68 -13.28 0.26
CA ASP A 182 5.86 -14.39 0.77
C ASP A 182 4.76 -14.78 -0.24
N GLU A 183 4.12 -15.91 -0.02
CA GLU A 183 2.93 -16.27 -0.78
C GLU A 183 1.87 -15.17 -0.63
N PRO A 184 1.11 -14.87 -1.70
CA PRO A 184 0.19 -13.75 -1.70
C PRO A 184 -0.84 -13.81 -0.58
N TRP A 185 -0.86 -12.79 0.26
CA TRP A 185 -1.79 -12.63 1.38
C TRP A 185 -2.95 -11.70 1.01
N THR A 186 -3.32 -11.72 -0.26
CA THR A 186 -4.51 -11.02 -0.73
C THR A 186 -5.49 -12.00 -1.35
N PRO A 187 -6.81 -11.76 -1.19
CA PRO A 187 -7.81 -12.64 -1.77
C PRO A 187 -7.77 -12.75 -3.30
N PHE A 188 -7.07 -11.84 -3.98
CA PHE A 188 -6.98 -11.83 -5.43
C PHE A 188 -6.04 -12.86 -6.01
N TYR A 189 -5.03 -13.25 -5.25
CA TYR A 189 -3.97 -14.10 -5.76
C TYR A 189 -3.74 -15.25 -4.79
N ARG A 190 -4.32 -16.40 -5.09
CA ARG A 190 -4.13 -17.64 -4.35
C ARG A 190 -3.56 -18.70 -5.26
N GLU A 191 -2.62 -19.50 -4.73
CA GLU A 191 -2.06 -20.67 -5.40
C GLU A 191 -1.53 -20.36 -6.81
N GLY A 192 -0.85 -19.23 -6.98
CA GLY A 192 -0.33 -18.81 -8.27
C GLY A 192 -1.37 -18.34 -9.28
N LYS A 193 -2.62 -18.10 -8.86
CA LYS A 193 -3.70 -17.69 -9.76
C LYS A 193 -4.44 -16.45 -9.25
N TRP A 194 -4.80 -15.57 -10.17
CA TRP A 194 -5.72 -14.47 -9.89
C TRP A 194 -7.13 -15.03 -9.73
N THR A 195 -7.71 -14.83 -8.56
CA THR A 195 -9.09 -15.25 -8.28
C THR A 195 -10.02 -14.05 -8.41
N ALA A 196 -11.10 -14.21 -9.15
CA ALA A 196 -12.20 -13.27 -9.12
C ALA A 196 -12.86 -13.33 -7.74
N TRP A 197 -13.14 -12.17 -7.16
CA TRP A 197 -13.87 -12.10 -5.92
C TRP A 197 -14.96 -11.03 -5.94
N ASN A 198 -15.92 -11.21 -5.11
CA ASN A 198 -17.09 -10.37 -5.04
C ASN A 198 -17.00 -9.50 -3.77
N TRP A 199 -16.90 -8.19 -3.92
CA TRP A 199 -16.91 -7.22 -2.84
C TRP A 199 -18.09 -7.36 -1.90
N PHE A 200 -19.24 -7.70 -2.46
CA PHE A 200 -20.42 -8.02 -1.67
C PHE A 200 -20.15 -9.14 -0.67
N SER A 201 -19.34 -10.13 -1.04
CA SER A 201 -18.95 -11.21 -0.13
C SER A 201 -18.14 -10.71 1.06
N ILE A 202 -17.30 -9.68 0.92
CA ILE A 202 -16.59 -9.07 2.05
C ILE A 202 -17.56 -8.36 2.99
N ALA A 203 -18.47 -7.56 2.45
CA ALA A 203 -19.44 -6.84 3.27
C ALA A 203 -20.38 -7.78 4.05
N VAL A 204 -20.64 -8.98 3.53
CA VAL A 204 -21.53 -9.97 4.15
C VAL A 204 -20.78 -11.00 5.00
N THR A 205 -19.56 -11.35 4.61
CA THR A 205 -18.76 -12.39 5.28
C THR A 205 -17.30 -11.93 5.50
N PRO A 206 -17.08 -10.86 6.27
CA PRO A 206 -15.73 -10.29 6.48
C PRO A 206 -14.77 -11.29 7.13
N GLN A 207 -15.26 -12.22 7.95
CA GLN A 207 -14.45 -13.24 8.61
C GLN A 207 -13.60 -14.10 7.66
N LYS A 208 -13.99 -14.22 6.39
CA LYS A 208 -13.20 -14.97 5.39
C LYS A 208 -11.90 -14.26 4.99
N TYR A 209 -11.77 -12.99 5.32
CA TYR A 209 -10.68 -12.14 4.91
C TYR A 209 -9.83 -11.62 6.09
N ALA A 210 -10.27 -11.90 7.32
CA ALA A 210 -9.64 -11.38 8.53
C ALA A 210 -8.23 -11.95 8.78
N ASP A 211 -7.92 -13.13 8.24
CA ASP A 211 -6.61 -13.79 8.41
C ASP A 211 -5.54 -13.31 7.42
N PHE A 212 -5.91 -12.40 6.49
CA PHE A 212 -4.94 -11.83 5.57
C PHE A 212 -4.18 -10.66 6.22
N TRP A 213 -2.93 -10.49 5.84
CA TRP A 213 -2.13 -9.34 6.28
C TRP A 213 -2.64 -8.03 5.70
N THR A 214 -3.01 -8.09 4.43
CA THR A 214 -3.55 -6.96 3.68
C THR A 214 -4.68 -7.43 2.77
N VAL A 215 -5.65 -6.55 2.56
CA VAL A 215 -6.75 -6.77 1.61
C VAL A 215 -6.92 -5.53 0.76
N THR A 216 -6.66 -5.65 -0.55
CA THR A 216 -6.89 -4.55 -1.48
C THR A 216 -8.29 -4.62 -2.11
N PHE A 217 -8.90 -3.46 -2.27
CA PHE A 217 -10.21 -3.24 -2.88
C PHE A 217 -10.09 -2.52 -4.23
N GLY A 218 -8.86 -2.20 -4.63
CA GLY A 218 -8.52 -1.69 -5.94
C GLY A 218 -8.79 -2.72 -7.03
N ASN A 219 -8.90 -2.24 -8.20
CA ASN A 219 -9.34 -2.89 -9.42
C ASN A 219 -8.82 -4.33 -9.63
N PRO A 220 -9.61 -5.39 -9.38
CA PRO A 220 -9.42 -6.65 -10.06
C PRO A 220 -10.43 -6.75 -11.20
N ARG A 221 -9.97 -6.98 -12.38
CA ARG A 221 -10.83 -7.51 -13.42
C ARG A 221 -11.33 -8.90 -12.99
N PRO A 222 -12.64 -9.20 -13.00
CA PRO A 222 -13.73 -8.59 -13.76
C PRO A 222 -14.81 -7.89 -12.93
N SER A 223 -14.63 -7.66 -11.65
CA SER A 223 -15.67 -7.06 -10.83
C SER A 223 -15.53 -5.55 -10.77
N ASN A 224 -16.14 -4.85 -11.73
CA ASN A 224 -16.39 -3.42 -11.61
C ASN A 224 -17.39 -3.16 -10.48
N ILE A 225 -16.91 -3.12 -9.25
CA ILE A 225 -17.75 -2.69 -8.14
C ILE A 225 -17.84 -1.17 -8.20
N PRO A 226 -19.04 -0.63 -8.07
CA PRO A 226 -19.20 0.79 -7.94
C PRO A 226 -18.31 1.31 -6.80
N LYS A 227 -17.57 2.38 -7.04
CA LYS A 227 -16.73 3.01 -6.03
C LYS A 227 -17.47 3.23 -4.70
N SER A 228 -18.75 3.61 -4.77
CA SER A 228 -19.63 3.78 -3.62
C SER A 228 -19.81 2.55 -2.72
N GLU A 229 -19.52 1.36 -3.20
CA GLU A 229 -19.60 0.14 -2.39
C GLU A 229 -18.26 -0.27 -1.79
N ARG A 230 -17.16 0.25 -2.31
CA ARG A 230 -15.81 -0.11 -1.92
C ARG A 230 -15.53 0.31 -0.48
N ALA A 231 -15.70 1.58 -0.16
CA ALA A 231 -15.52 2.10 1.18
C ALA A 231 -16.41 1.38 2.22
N ARG A 232 -17.65 1.02 1.83
CA ARG A 232 -18.55 0.23 2.70
C ARG A 232 -17.98 -1.17 2.99
N ALA A 233 -17.47 -1.86 1.98
CA ALA A 233 -16.89 -3.18 2.15
C ALA A 233 -15.59 -3.12 2.98
N MET A 234 -14.75 -2.12 2.75
CA MET A 234 -13.56 -1.85 3.58
C MET A 234 -13.94 -1.62 5.03
N ASN A 235 -14.92 -0.77 5.29
CA ASN A 235 -15.39 -0.47 6.63
C ASN A 235 -15.98 -1.71 7.35
N ALA A 236 -16.70 -2.56 6.63
CA ALA A 236 -17.22 -3.81 7.19
C ALA A 236 -16.08 -4.75 7.64
N LEU A 237 -15.03 -4.89 6.84
CA LEU A 237 -13.88 -5.71 7.20
C LEU A 237 -13.07 -5.07 8.35
N PHE A 238 -12.85 -3.76 8.31
CA PHE A 238 -12.18 -3.03 9.38
C PHE A 238 -12.87 -3.22 10.73
N ARG A 239 -14.17 -2.99 10.82
CA ARG A 239 -14.95 -3.18 12.04
C ARG A 239 -14.92 -4.61 12.55
N TYR A 240 -14.92 -5.57 11.66
CA TYR A 240 -14.79 -6.97 12.04
C TYR A 240 -13.44 -7.29 12.68
N CYS A 241 -12.35 -6.81 12.09
CA CYS A 241 -11.00 -7.06 12.58
C CYS A 241 -10.63 -6.23 13.83
N PHE A 242 -11.22 -5.04 13.99
CA PHE A 242 -10.90 -4.09 15.05
C PHE A 242 -12.17 -3.56 15.76
N PRO A 243 -12.93 -4.43 16.43
CA PRO A 243 -14.24 -4.06 17.00
C PRO A 243 -14.19 -3.00 18.08
N GLN A 244 -13.02 -2.76 18.71
CA GLN A 244 -12.87 -1.77 19.79
C GLN A 244 -12.71 -0.32 19.28
N ASN A 245 -12.62 -0.13 17.96
CA ASN A 245 -12.47 1.20 17.36
C ASN A 245 -13.82 1.79 16.87
N GLU A 246 -14.95 1.35 17.45
CA GLU A 246 -16.29 1.81 17.04
C GLU A 246 -16.68 3.22 17.55
N ASP A 247 -15.95 3.82 18.50
CA ASP A 247 -16.34 5.07 19.19
C ASP A 247 -15.85 6.34 18.49
N GLY A 248 -15.68 6.34 17.20
CA GLY A 248 -15.35 7.52 16.38
C GLY A 248 -16.54 8.00 15.55
N SER A 249 -17.53 8.66 16.20
CA SER A 249 -18.51 9.60 15.63
C SER A 249 -18.88 9.41 14.14
N SER A 250 -20.09 8.90 13.92
CA SER A 250 -20.86 9.21 12.70
C SER A 250 -21.05 10.73 12.60
N CYS A 251 -20.49 11.34 11.57
CA CYS A 251 -21.04 12.58 11.00
C CYS A 251 -22.22 12.27 10.11
#